data_eeea110910b05e3a4baa783783bb68ff
#
_entry.id   eeea110910b05e3a4baa783783bb68ff
#
_cell.length_a   1.000
_cell.length_b   1.000
_cell.length_c   1.000
_cell.angle_alpha   90.00
_cell.angle_beta   90.00
_cell.angle_gamma   90.00
#
_symmetry.space_group_name_H-M   'P 1'
#
loop_
_entity.id
_entity.type
_entity.pdbx_description
1 polymer ?
#
loop_
_entity_poly.entity_id
_entity_poly.type
_entity_poly.pdbx_seq_one_letter_code
_entity_poly.pdbx_strand_id
1 'polypeptide(L)'
;MQDRIEEVSVRKVVASEFVSLDGVFGSPDQWHFQYVNDEMEETRKEIFATADAMLLGRTTYEEWAGFWPLQGDQGPAGYMNNTAKYVVSKTLAGPLEWNNSTLIDGDVAEAIAKLKQQPGKDISILGSGALVRSLLRDGLLDELRLMVHPIVVGGGKRLFEDGGDQKPLELVDSKTLGTGVLYLTYRPAGG
;
A
#
# COMPACT_ATOMS: atom_id res chain seq x y z
N MET A 1 13.05 -26.34 30.75
CA MET A 1 13.22 -24.96 30.30
C MET A 1 13.19 -25.04 28.78
N GLN A 2 12.01 -24.89 28.18
CA GLN A 2 11.83 -25.00 26.73
C GLN A 2 12.07 -23.61 26.16
N ASP A 3 13.19 -23.46 25.46
CA ASP A 3 13.46 -22.27 24.65
C ASP A 3 12.38 -22.22 23.57
N ARG A 4 11.44 -21.31 23.75
CA ARG A 4 10.52 -20.89 22.71
C ARG A 4 11.35 -20.12 21.69
N ILE A 5 11.74 -20.78 20.62
CA ILE A 5 12.25 -20.07 19.43
C ILE A 5 11.08 -19.20 18.98
N GLU A 6 11.13 -17.91 19.25
CA GLU A 6 10.23 -16.95 18.64
C GLU A 6 10.48 -17.04 17.13
N GLU A 7 9.52 -17.62 16.41
CA GLU A 7 9.50 -17.63 14.97
C GLU A 7 9.48 -16.16 14.53
N VAL A 8 10.60 -15.65 14.06
CA VAL A 8 10.70 -14.28 13.53
C VAL A 8 9.76 -14.24 12.33
N SER A 9 8.58 -13.68 12.52
CA SER A 9 7.62 -13.49 11.43
C SER A 9 8.29 -12.64 10.36
N VAL A 10 8.44 -13.19 9.17
CA VAL A 10 8.97 -12.45 8.02
C VAL A 10 7.99 -11.34 7.67
N ARG A 11 8.47 -10.10 7.59
CA ARG A 11 7.64 -8.93 7.22
C ARG A 11 7.04 -9.15 5.84
N LYS A 12 5.76 -8.82 5.69
CA LYS A 12 5.06 -8.88 4.40
C LYS A 12 5.12 -7.53 3.69
N VAL A 13 5.07 -7.57 2.38
CA VAL A 13 4.77 -6.41 1.52
C VAL A 13 3.27 -6.46 1.20
N VAL A 14 2.53 -5.50 1.72
CA VAL A 14 1.06 -5.43 1.65
C VAL A 14 0.63 -4.17 0.93
N ALA A 15 -0.05 -4.31 -0.21
CA ALA A 15 -0.67 -3.18 -0.88
C ALA A 15 -2.11 -3.01 -0.41
N SER A 16 -2.50 -1.76 -0.09
CA SER A 16 -3.87 -1.42 0.30
C SER A 16 -4.35 -0.25 -0.57
N GLU A 17 -5.35 -0.51 -1.42
CA GLU A 17 -5.78 0.43 -2.44
C GLU A 17 -7.29 0.68 -2.40
N PHE A 18 -7.69 1.94 -2.60
CA PHE A 18 -9.07 2.29 -2.91
C PHE A 18 -9.30 2.09 -4.41
N VAL A 19 -10.36 1.38 -4.77
CA VAL A 19 -10.72 1.17 -6.16
C VAL A 19 -12.23 1.33 -6.35
N SER A 20 -12.63 1.84 -7.51
CA SER A 20 -14.02 1.84 -7.97
C SER A 20 -14.40 0.47 -8.57
N LEU A 21 -15.68 0.24 -8.83
CA LEU A 21 -16.15 -0.98 -9.52
C LEU A 21 -15.53 -1.18 -10.90
N ASP A 22 -15.20 -0.11 -11.60
CA ASP A 22 -14.52 -0.15 -12.91
C ASP A 22 -12.99 -0.08 -12.81
N GLY A 23 -12.44 -0.29 -11.58
CA GLY A 23 -11.01 -0.46 -11.33
C GLY A 23 -10.19 0.84 -11.29
N VAL A 24 -10.83 2.00 -11.26
CA VAL A 24 -10.14 3.29 -11.10
C VAL A 24 -9.65 3.43 -9.67
N PHE A 25 -8.36 3.77 -9.48
CA PHE A 25 -7.75 4.02 -8.18
C PHE A 25 -7.18 5.44 -8.06
N GLY A 26 -7.02 6.13 -9.20
CA GLY A 26 -6.51 7.50 -9.24
C GLY A 26 -7.49 8.51 -8.66
N SER A 27 -6.94 9.58 -8.08
CA SER A 27 -7.70 10.71 -7.50
C SER A 27 -8.85 10.28 -6.58
N PRO A 28 -8.59 9.43 -5.57
CA PRO A 28 -9.66 8.94 -4.68
C PRO A 28 -10.35 10.09 -3.91
N ASP A 29 -9.68 11.21 -3.72
CA ASP A 29 -10.24 12.43 -3.14
C ASP A 29 -11.49 12.93 -3.86
N GLN A 30 -11.68 12.60 -5.15
CA GLN A 30 -12.83 13.04 -5.93
C GLN A 30 -14.08 12.15 -5.77
N TRP A 31 -13.94 10.92 -5.31
CA TRP A 31 -15.06 9.95 -5.28
C TRP A 31 -15.16 9.11 -4.01
N HIS A 32 -14.11 9.05 -3.18
CA HIS A 32 -14.05 8.22 -1.98
C HIS A 32 -14.83 8.79 -0.79
N PHE A 33 -14.79 10.11 -0.56
CA PHE A 33 -15.25 10.72 0.70
C PHE A 33 -16.73 10.49 1.04
N GLN A 34 -17.58 10.29 0.03
CA GLN A 34 -19.01 10.01 0.25
C GLN A 34 -19.26 8.65 0.93
N TYR A 35 -18.25 7.78 0.98
CA TYR A 35 -18.32 6.45 1.60
C TYR A 35 -17.60 6.38 2.95
N VAL A 36 -17.01 7.50 3.41
CA VAL A 36 -16.31 7.54 4.69
C VAL A 36 -17.31 7.56 5.83
N ASN A 37 -17.14 6.65 6.77
CA ASN A 37 -17.87 6.58 8.03
C ASN A 37 -16.92 6.03 9.12
N ASP A 38 -17.42 5.94 10.37
CA ASP A 38 -16.63 5.49 11.53
C ASP A 38 -16.05 4.09 11.31
N GLU A 39 -16.79 3.18 10.67
CA GLU A 39 -16.32 1.82 10.38
C GLU A 39 -15.14 1.81 9.39
N MET A 40 -15.19 2.65 8.34
CA MET A 40 -14.09 2.78 7.40
C MET A 40 -12.86 3.41 8.07
N GLU A 41 -13.07 4.42 8.91
CA GLU A 41 -11.97 5.04 9.67
C GLU A 41 -11.31 4.03 10.63
N GLU A 42 -12.08 3.16 11.27
CA GLU A 42 -11.53 2.11 12.13
C GLU A 42 -10.75 1.07 11.30
N THR A 43 -11.30 0.62 10.17
CA THR A 43 -10.60 -0.28 9.24
C THR A 43 -9.28 0.33 8.75
N ARG A 44 -9.25 1.64 8.47
CA ARG A 44 -8.03 2.34 8.08
C ARG A 44 -7.00 2.40 9.21
N LYS A 45 -7.42 2.64 10.45
CA LYS A 45 -6.52 2.60 11.62
C LYS A 45 -5.93 1.20 11.82
N GLU A 46 -6.72 0.15 11.64
CA GLU A 46 -6.25 -1.23 11.67
C GLU A 46 -5.17 -1.48 10.62
N ILE A 47 -5.37 -1.02 9.36
CA ILE A 47 -4.37 -1.11 8.28
C ILE A 47 -3.07 -0.41 8.70
N PHE A 48 -3.15 0.82 9.19
CA PHE A 48 -1.96 1.56 9.64
C PHE A 48 -1.25 0.89 10.81
N ALA A 49 -2.00 0.28 11.73
CA ALA A 49 -1.42 -0.41 12.88
C ALA A 49 -0.64 -1.69 12.51
N THR A 50 -0.90 -2.28 11.34
CA THR A 50 -0.22 -3.50 10.88
C THR A 50 1.15 -3.26 10.27
N ALA A 51 1.50 -2.02 9.89
CA ALA A 51 2.73 -1.69 9.20
C ALA A 51 3.54 -0.62 9.96
N ASP A 52 4.86 -0.68 9.86
CA ASP A 52 5.81 0.31 10.38
C ASP A 52 6.73 0.91 9.31
N ALA A 53 6.52 0.52 8.06
CA ALA A 53 7.22 1.06 6.91
C ALA A 53 6.28 1.20 5.71
N MET A 54 6.57 2.16 4.84
CA MET A 54 5.88 2.36 3.57
C MET A 54 6.84 2.20 2.40
N LEU A 55 6.37 1.59 1.32
CA LEU A 55 7.06 1.53 0.04
C LEU A 55 6.30 2.39 -0.97
N LEU A 56 6.95 3.38 -1.54
CA LEU A 56 6.35 4.38 -2.41
C LEU A 56 7.03 4.37 -3.78
N GLY A 57 6.24 4.55 -4.84
CA GLY A 57 6.77 4.92 -6.15
C GLY A 57 7.04 6.43 -6.21
N ARG A 58 7.88 6.84 -7.18
CA ARG A 58 8.29 8.26 -7.35
C ARG A 58 7.11 9.23 -7.37
N THR A 59 6.12 8.99 -8.22
CA THR A 59 4.99 9.91 -8.38
C THR A 59 4.21 10.09 -7.08
N THR A 60 3.90 9.01 -6.38
CA THR A 60 3.22 9.07 -5.08
C THR A 60 4.07 9.80 -4.05
N TYR A 61 5.39 9.56 -4.03
CA TYR A 61 6.29 10.27 -3.15
C TYR A 61 6.25 11.79 -3.41
N GLU A 62 6.40 12.22 -4.67
CA GLU A 62 6.43 13.65 -5.05
C GLU A 62 5.10 14.35 -4.69
N GLU A 63 3.96 13.73 -4.98
CA GLU A 63 2.64 14.26 -4.63
C GLU A 63 2.46 14.37 -3.10
N TRP A 64 2.83 13.34 -2.36
CA TRP A 64 2.60 13.25 -0.92
C TRP A 64 3.60 14.05 -0.09
N ALA A 65 4.84 14.17 -0.54
CA ALA A 65 5.86 15.02 0.10
C ALA A 65 5.46 16.51 0.07
N GLY A 66 4.69 16.93 -0.94
CA GLY A 66 4.14 18.28 -1.01
C GLY A 66 2.88 18.51 -0.17
N PHE A 67 2.23 17.43 0.31
CA PHE A 67 0.93 17.49 0.99
C PHE A 67 1.01 17.16 2.49
N TRP A 68 1.48 15.95 2.84
CA TRP A 68 1.39 15.43 4.19
C TRP A 68 2.16 16.23 5.25
N PRO A 69 3.37 16.75 4.99
CA PRO A 69 4.08 17.57 5.97
C PRO A 69 3.30 18.82 6.41
N LEU A 70 2.38 19.31 5.57
CA LEU A 70 1.56 20.48 5.87
C LEU A 70 0.31 20.16 6.68
N GLN A 71 -0.03 18.87 6.87
CA GLN A 71 -1.23 18.42 7.59
C GLN A 71 -0.99 18.19 9.10
N GLY A 72 0.22 18.46 9.59
CA GLY A 72 0.59 18.24 11.00
C GLY A 72 0.88 16.76 11.31
N ASP A 73 0.82 16.40 12.60
CA ASP A 73 1.26 15.08 13.11
C ASP A 73 0.14 14.28 13.81
N GLN A 74 -1.12 14.59 13.54
CA GLN A 74 -2.25 13.91 14.15
C GLN A 74 -2.97 13.00 13.14
N GLY A 75 -3.57 11.92 13.64
CA GLY A 75 -4.35 10.98 12.82
C GLY A 75 -3.56 10.42 11.63
N PRO A 76 -4.15 10.41 10.42
CA PRO A 76 -3.48 9.89 9.22
C PRO A 76 -2.17 10.62 8.88
N ALA A 77 -2.12 11.93 9.08
CA ALA A 77 -0.91 12.72 8.83
C ALA A 77 0.24 12.31 9.74
N GLY A 78 -0.05 12.01 11.01
CA GLY A 78 0.93 11.48 11.94
C GLY A 78 1.52 10.15 11.46
N TYR A 79 0.69 9.22 10.98
CA TYR A 79 1.18 7.96 10.40
C TYR A 79 2.06 8.25 9.18
N MET A 80 1.59 9.05 8.22
CA MET A 80 2.31 9.36 6.98
C MET A 80 3.65 10.05 7.22
N ASN A 81 3.71 11.01 8.15
CA ASN A 81 4.92 11.78 8.44
C ASN A 81 5.95 10.98 9.25
N ASN A 82 5.50 10.15 10.21
CA ASN A 82 6.41 9.49 11.15
C ASN A 82 6.85 8.09 10.72
N THR A 83 6.10 7.40 9.84
CA THR A 83 6.45 6.08 9.32
C THR A 83 7.68 6.16 8.40
N ALA A 84 8.56 5.15 8.48
CA ALA A 84 9.70 5.01 7.56
C ALA A 84 9.21 4.83 6.12
N LYS A 85 9.80 5.56 5.17
CA LYS A 85 9.42 5.54 3.76
C LYS A 85 10.59 5.08 2.89
N TYR A 86 10.35 4.08 2.06
CA TYR A 86 11.29 3.58 1.08
C TYR A 86 10.76 3.92 -0.32
N VAL A 87 11.49 4.78 -1.03
CA VAL A 87 11.02 5.35 -2.31
C VAL A 87 11.76 4.70 -3.47
N VAL A 88 11.02 3.93 -4.27
CA VAL A 88 11.55 3.25 -5.46
C VAL A 88 11.60 4.24 -6.62
N SER A 89 12.78 4.60 -7.06
CA SER A 89 12.98 5.49 -8.21
C SER A 89 14.39 5.37 -8.79
N LYS A 90 14.47 5.39 -10.12
CA LYS A 90 15.74 5.49 -10.86
C LYS A 90 16.05 6.93 -11.33
N THR A 91 15.15 7.88 -11.04
CA THR A 91 15.24 9.25 -11.57
C THR A 91 15.29 10.31 -10.46
N LEU A 92 14.90 9.97 -9.24
CA LEU A 92 15.16 10.82 -8.08
C LEU A 92 16.63 10.73 -7.70
N ALA A 93 17.19 11.82 -7.21
CA ALA A 93 18.58 11.92 -6.78
C ALA A 93 18.69 12.72 -5.48
N GLY A 94 19.76 12.44 -4.72
CA GLY A 94 20.07 13.16 -3.49
C GLY A 94 19.22 12.76 -2.28
N PRO A 95 19.37 13.46 -1.18
CA PRO A 95 18.55 13.24 -0.01
C PRO A 95 17.09 13.61 -0.29
N LEU A 96 16.17 12.76 0.15
CA LEU A 96 14.73 13.00 0.03
C LEU A 96 14.28 13.97 1.15
N GLU A 97 13.48 14.98 0.80
CA GLU A 97 13.12 16.06 1.73
C GLU A 97 12.05 15.63 2.75
N TRP A 98 11.14 14.73 2.38
CA TRP A 98 10.11 14.25 3.31
C TRP A 98 10.75 13.38 4.38
N ASN A 99 10.50 13.72 5.64
CA ASN A 99 11.10 13.07 6.80
C ASN A 99 11.00 11.53 6.75
N ASN A 100 12.01 10.83 7.28
CA ASN A 100 12.10 9.37 7.32
C ASN A 100 12.03 8.69 5.94
N SER A 101 12.50 9.35 4.87
CA SER A 101 12.50 8.81 3.51
C SER A 101 13.89 8.33 3.09
N THR A 102 13.94 7.14 2.50
CA THR A 102 15.14 6.51 1.96
C THR A 102 14.91 6.15 0.49
N LEU A 103 15.83 6.55 -0.39
CA LEU A 103 15.78 6.22 -1.81
C LEU A 103 16.24 4.78 -2.05
N ILE A 104 15.48 4.04 -2.86
CA ILE A 104 15.86 2.76 -3.47
C ILE A 104 16.07 3.03 -4.96
N ASP A 105 17.31 3.22 -5.38
CA ASP A 105 17.72 3.49 -6.77
C ASP A 105 18.34 2.26 -7.47
N GLY A 106 18.58 1.18 -6.70
CA GLY A 106 19.19 -0.07 -7.16
C GLY A 106 18.18 -1.18 -7.49
N ASP A 107 18.57 -2.42 -7.17
CA ASP A 107 17.72 -3.60 -7.32
C ASP A 107 16.60 -3.62 -6.27
N VAL A 108 15.37 -3.51 -6.76
CA VAL A 108 14.18 -3.43 -5.90
C VAL A 108 13.94 -4.76 -5.17
N ALA A 109 14.17 -5.89 -5.83
CA ALA A 109 13.96 -7.21 -5.22
C ALA A 109 14.95 -7.45 -4.08
N GLU A 110 16.23 -7.10 -4.29
CA GLU A 110 17.26 -7.20 -3.25
C GLU A 110 16.93 -6.27 -2.06
N ALA A 111 16.52 -5.03 -2.34
CA ALA A 111 16.14 -4.07 -1.30
C ALA A 111 14.96 -4.57 -0.46
N ILE A 112 13.91 -5.09 -1.12
CA ILE A 112 12.74 -5.67 -0.43
C ILE A 112 13.15 -6.90 0.39
N ALA A 113 13.97 -7.79 -0.15
CA ALA A 113 14.45 -8.96 0.58
C ALA A 113 15.20 -8.56 1.85
N LYS A 114 16.05 -7.54 1.80
CA LYS A 114 16.75 -6.98 2.97
C LYS A 114 15.77 -6.37 3.99
N LEU A 115 14.76 -5.63 3.52
CA LEU A 115 13.75 -5.04 4.41
C LEU A 115 12.91 -6.11 5.11
N LYS A 116 12.55 -7.18 4.40
CA LYS A 116 11.76 -8.29 4.99
C LYS A 116 12.53 -9.06 6.07
N GLN A 117 13.86 -9.04 6.05
CA GLN A 117 14.71 -9.68 7.06
C GLN A 117 14.92 -8.82 8.32
N GLN A 118 14.58 -7.55 8.29
CA GLN A 118 14.68 -6.67 9.46
C GLN A 118 13.54 -6.96 10.44
N PRO A 119 13.76 -6.79 11.75
CA PRO A 119 12.67 -6.85 12.71
C PRO A 119 11.67 -5.72 12.45
N GLY A 120 10.40 -5.99 12.63
CA GLY A 120 9.35 -4.99 12.45
C GLY A 120 8.03 -5.59 12.02
N LYS A 121 7.07 -4.70 11.72
CA LYS A 121 5.75 -5.03 11.17
C LYS A 121 5.81 -5.12 9.65
N ASP A 122 4.64 -5.20 9.00
CA ASP A 122 4.55 -5.25 7.55
C ASP A 122 5.05 -3.95 6.87
N ILE A 123 5.34 -4.05 5.59
CA ILE A 123 5.71 -2.94 4.71
C ILE A 123 4.49 -2.63 3.87
N SER A 124 3.87 -1.46 4.08
CA SER A 124 2.67 -1.07 3.37
C SER A 124 2.96 -0.38 2.04
N ILE A 125 2.10 -0.59 1.05
CA ILE A 125 2.03 0.22 -0.17
C ILE A 125 0.65 0.86 -0.20
N LEU A 126 0.62 2.19 -0.36
CA LEU A 126 -0.58 2.98 -0.45
C LEU A 126 -0.47 3.86 -1.70
N GLY A 127 -1.40 3.75 -2.64
CA GLY A 127 -1.54 4.66 -3.77
C GLY A 127 -0.51 4.56 -4.91
N SER A 128 0.43 3.64 -4.89
CA SER A 128 1.47 3.47 -5.93
C SER A 128 1.13 2.35 -6.92
N GLY A 129 0.08 2.49 -7.72
CA GLY A 129 -0.42 1.42 -8.60
C GLY A 129 0.63 0.81 -9.55
N ALA A 130 1.52 1.63 -10.13
CA ALA A 130 2.62 1.11 -10.95
C ALA A 130 3.58 0.20 -10.15
N LEU A 131 3.84 0.56 -8.90
CA LEU A 131 4.65 -0.25 -7.99
C LEU A 131 3.92 -1.55 -7.63
N VAL A 132 2.63 -1.49 -7.29
CA VAL A 132 1.79 -2.66 -7.00
C VAL A 132 1.83 -3.65 -8.18
N ARG A 133 1.62 -3.18 -9.41
CA ARG A 133 1.69 -4.02 -10.61
C ARG A 133 3.05 -4.67 -10.81
N SER A 134 4.13 -3.90 -10.63
CA SER A 134 5.50 -4.41 -10.76
C SER A 134 5.78 -5.50 -9.74
N LEU A 135 5.48 -5.24 -8.46
CA LEU A 135 5.74 -6.21 -7.39
C LEU A 135 4.87 -7.46 -7.49
N LEU A 136 3.62 -7.32 -7.94
CA LEU A 136 2.76 -8.47 -8.22
C LEU A 136 3.30 -9.32 -9.37
N ARG A 137 3.77 -8.68 -10.47
CA ARG A 137 4.40 -9.37 -11.59
C ARG A 137 5.65 -10.12 -11.17
N ASP A 138 6.49 -9.50 -10.36
CA ASP A 138 7.80 -9.99 -9.95
C ASP A 138 7.74 -10.94 -8.74
N GLY A 139 6.52 -11.24 -8.22
CA GLY A 139 6.32 -12.16 -7.08
C GLY A 139 6.81 -11.61 -5.73
N LEU A 140 6.88 -10.28 -5.60
CA LEU A 140 7.37 -9.60 -4.40
C LEU A 140 6.24 -9.05 -3.51
N LEU A 141 5.01 -9.04 -4.00
CA LEU A 141 3.82 -8.65 -3.24
C LEU A 141 3.26 -9.86 -2.51
N ASP A 142 3.15 -9.81 -1.20
CA ASP A 142 2.62 -10.89 -0.37
C ASP A 142 1.09 -10.83 -0.22
N GLU A 143 0.53 -9.61 -0.18
CA GLU A 143 -0.90 -9.41 0.05
C GLU A 143 -1.41 -8.16 -0.69
N LEU A 144 -2.59 -8.27 -1.28
CA LEU A 144 -3.30 -7.18 -1.92
C LEU A 144 -4.64 -6.98 -1.22
N ARG A 145 -4.83 -5.82 -0.61
CA ARG A 145 -6.07 -5.40 0.05
C ARG A 145 -6.76 -4.35 -0.81
N LEU A 146 -8.01 -4.59 -1.15
CA LEU A 146 -8.81 -3.67 -1.97
C LEU A 146 -10.02 -3.20 -1.19
N MET A 147 -10.21 -1.89 -1.10
CA MET A 147 -11.49 -1.27 -0.74
C MET A 147 -12.23 -0.94 -2.02
N VAL A 148 -13.12 -1.85 -2.44
CA VAL A 148 -13.91 -1.69 -3.67
C VAL A 148 -15.15 -0.87 -3.36
N HIS A 149 -15.19 0.35 -3.88
CA HIS A 149 -16.28 1.28 -3.68
C HIS A 149 -17.41 1.03 -4.68
N PRO A 150 -18.68 1.09 -4.26
CA PRO A 150 -19.84 0.84 -5.12
C PRO A 150 -20.13 2.03 -6.06
N ILE A 151 -19.14 2.38 -6.88
CA ILE A 151 -19.21 3.49 -7.85
C ILE A 151 -18.49 3.11 -9.14
N VAL A 152 -19.04 3.58 -10.28
CA VAL A 152 -18.39 3.60 -11.58
C VAL A 152 -17.92 5.03 -11.83
N VAL A 153 -16.60 5.24 -11.90
CA VAL A 153 -16.00 6.56 -12.12
C VAL A 153 -15.96 6.91 -13.60
N GLY A 154 -15.83 5.90 -14.47
CA GLY A 154 -15.89 6.06 -15.92
C GLY A 154 -14.58 6.50 -16.60
N GLY A 155 -13.62 7.02 -15.84
CA GLY A 155 -12.32 7.45 -16.37
C GLY A 155 -11.30 7.68 -15.28
N GLY A 156 -10.01 7.70 -15.63
CA GLY A 156 -8.91 7.87 -14.70
C GLY A 156 -7.90 6.71 -14.71
N LYS A 157 -6.91 6.79 -13.85
CA LYS A 157 -5.88 5.73 -13.72
C LYS A 157 -6.50 4.47 -13.11
N ARG A 158 -6.38 3.34 -13.80
CA ARG A 158 -6.80 2.03 -13.27
C ARG A 158 -5.67 1.33 -12.54
N LEU A 159 -6.03 0.58 -11.50
CA LEU A 159 -5.05 -0.20 -10.74
C LEU A 159 -4.39 -1.25 -11.63
N PHE A 160 -5.18 -1.96 -12.42
CA PHE A 160 -4.70 -2.90 -13.44
C PHE A 160 -5.00 -2.34 -14.84
N GLU A 161 -3.97 -2.29 -15.68
CA GLU A 161 -4.03 -1.77 -17.04
C GLU A 161 -4.20 -2.92 -18.03
N ASP A 162 -4.69 -2.59 -19.24
CA ASP A 162 -4.84 -3.56 -20.31
C ASP A 162 -3.47 -4.10 -20.77
N GLY A 163 -3.44 -5.38 -21.21
CA GLY A 163 -2.26 -6.00 -21.80
C GLY A 163 -1.24 -6.57 -20.80
N GLY A 164 -1.57 -6.63 -19.52
CA GLY A 164 -0.74 -7.30 -18.51
C GLY A 164 -0.89 -8.83 -18.55
N ASP A 165 0.09 -9.53 -17.93
CA ASP A 165 0.02 -10.97 -17.74
C ASP A 165 -1.09 -11.34 -16.73
N GLN A 166 -1.71 -12.49 -16.94
CA GLN A 166 -2.65 -13.05 -15.97
C GLN A 166 -1.92 -13.46 -14.70
N LYS A 167 -2.41 -12.98 -13.56
CA LYS A 167 -1.92 -13.36 -12.23
C LYS A 167 -3.09 -13.83 -11.38
N PRO A 168 -3.26 -15.13 -11.18
CA PRO A 168 -4.31 -15.64 -10.31
C PRO A 168 -4.06 -15.21 -8.86
N LEU A 169 -5.14 -14.80 -8.20
CA LEU A 169 -5.15 -14.42 -6.80
C LEU A 169 -6.14 -15.30 -6.05
N GLU A 170 -5.84 -15.58 -4.79
CA GLU A 170 -6.71 -16.27 -3.86
C GLU A 170 -7.34 -15.27 -2.89
N LEU A 171 -8.67 -15.28 -2.76
CA LEU A 171 -9.37 -14.49 -1.76
C LEU A 171 -9.17 -15.13 -0.39
N VAL A 172 -8.55 -14.38 0.51
CA VAL A 172 -8.22 -14.83 1.88
C VAL A 172 -9.28 -14.37 2.88
N ASP A 173 -9.77 -13.14 2.71
CA ASP A 173 -10.75 -12.53 3.58
C ASP A 173 -11.61 -11.51 2.84
N SER A 174 -12.84 -11.30 3.32
CA SER A 174 -13.76 -10.31 2.78
C SER A 174 -14.68 -9.76 3.85
N LYS A 175 -14.85 -8.42 3.86
CA LYS A 175 -15.77 -7.71 4.74
C LYS A 175 -16.58 -6.71 3.93
N THR A 176 -17.89 -6.66 4.16
CA THR A 176 -18.75 -5.59 3.62
C THR A 176 -18.91 -4.52 4.68
N LEU A 177 -18.52 -3.27 4.35
CA LEU A 177 -18.72 -2.12 5.22
C LEU A 177 -20.15 -1.57 5.07
N GLY A 178 -20.64 -0.89 6.09
CA GLY A 178 -22.02 -0.38 6.14
C GLY A 178 -22.39 0.59 5.01
N THR A 179 -21.41 1.18 4.34
CA THR A 179 -21.57 2.03 3.14
C THR A 179 -21.62 1.26 1.83
N GLY A 180 -21.54 -0.08 1.88
CA GLY A 180 -21.50 -0.94 0.70
C GLY A 180 -20.09 -1.12 0.09
N VAL A 181 -19.07 -0.53 0.68
CA VAL A 181 -17.66 -0.77 0.29
C VAL A 181 -17.29 -2.20 0.68
N LEU A 182 -16.65 -2.92 -0.27
CA LEU A 182 -16.11 -4.25 -0.01
C LEU A 182 -14.64 -4.13 0.33
N TYR A 183 -14.25 -4.62 1.51
CA TYR A 183 -12.84 -4.77 1.89
C TYR A 183 -12.41 -6.21 1.63
N LEU A 184 -11.56 -6.40 0.64
CA LEU A 184 -11.14 -7.72 0.12
C LEU A 184 -9.64 -7.88 0.33
N THR A 185 -9.23 -9.03 0.85
CA THR A 185 -7.83 -9.41 1.02
C THR A 185 -7.49 -10.58 0.12
N TYR A 186 -6.51 -10.38 -0.76
CA TYR A 186 -6.02 -11.39 -1.69
C TYR A 186 -4.55 -11.71 -1.44
N ARG A 187 -4.14 -12.93 -1.81
CA ARG A 187 -2.74 -13.35 -1.95
C ARG A 187 -2.48 -13.86 -3.36
N PRO A 188 -1.25 -13.76 -3.88
CA PRO A 188 -0.87 -14.45 -5.10
C PRO A 188 -1.11 -15.96 -4.95
N ALA A 189 -1.80 -16.57 -5.92
CA ALA A 189 -2.03 -18.02 -5.89
C ALA A 189 -0.73 -18.76 -6.22
N GLY A 190 -0.39 -19.80 -5.44
CA GLY A 190 0.78 -20.65 -5.68
C GLY A 190 2.09 -20.09 -5.14
N GLY A 191 2.04 -19.18 -4.14
CA GLY A 191 3.20 -18.75 -3.36
C GLY A 191 3.53 -19.71 -2.23
#